data_1fb02c224bc1b8940331e25539d4399d
#
_entry.id   1fb02c224bc1b8940331e25539d4399d
#
_cell.length_a   1.000
_cell.length_b   1.000
_cell.length_c   1.000
_cell.angle_alpha   90.00
_cell.angle_beta   90.00
_cell.angle_gamma   90.00
#
_symmetry.space_group_name_H-M   'P 1'
#
loop_
_entity.id
_entity.type
_entity.pdbx_description
1 polymer ?
#
loop_
_entity_poly.entity_id
_entity_poly.type
_entity_poly.pdbx_seq_one_letter_code
_entity_poly.pdbx_strand_id
1 'polypeptide(L)'
;PHIWLLNSGDATLYSLELERSSSLPKVLLDYLESLPLLIKEEGLIVTHAPIHRRLSIEDLSSSDHLENCPLEDSVIWNREDPIPREGYFQVFGHNGYRYSRSHFFDKGFMIRSETAFAVCIDTVRGQLLSGIHWPTRQIYTQEYID
;
A
#
# COMPACT_ATOMS: atom_id res chain seq x y z
N PRO A 1 -15.59 1.93 13.26
CA PRO A 1 -15.12 0.76 14.04
C PRO A 1 -15.47 -0.57 13.36
N HIS A 2 -16.67 -0.72 12.76
CA HIS A 2 -17.11 -2.00 12.19
C HIS A 2 -16.30 -2.47 10.98
N ILE A 3 -15.95 -1.58 10.06
CA ILE A 3 -15.20 -1.94 8.83
C ILE A 3 -13.81 -2.49 9.19
N TRP A 4 -13.13 -1.91 10.17
CA TRP A 4 -11.83 -2.38 10.60
C TRP A 4 -11.89 -3.81 11.18
N LEU A 5 -12.87 -4.10 12.04
CA LEU A 5 -13.06 -5.45 12.59
C LEU A 5 -13.42 -6.47 11.51
N LEU A 6 -14.20 -6.08 10.49
CA LEU A 6 -14.52 -6.94 9.34
C LEU A 6 -13.29 -7.26 8.46
N ASN A 7 -12.24 -6.43 8.54
CA ASN A 7 -10.96 -6.62 7.85
C ASN A 7 -9.88 -7.17 8.81
N SER A 8 -10.25 -8.05 9.73
CA SER A 8 -9.36 -8.74 10.66
C SER A 8 -8.68 -7.82 11.70
N GLY A 9 -9.30 -6.70 12.03
CA GLY A 9 -8.85 -5.83 13.12
C GLY A 9 -8.89 -6.52 14.48
N ASP A 10 -9.72 -7.55 14.64
CA ASP A 10 -9.75 -8.40 15.83
C ASP A 10 -8.45 -9.20 16.00
N ALA A 11 -7.79 -9.62 14.92
CA ALA A 11 -6.47 -10.24 15.00
C ALA A 11 -5.42 -9.27 15.54
N THR A 12 -5.50 -7.99 15.16
CA THR A 12 -4.62 -6.95 15.71
C THR A 12 -4.87 -6.74 17.21
N LEU A 13 -6.14 -6.66 17.64
CA LEU A 13 -6.47 -6.55 19.07
C LEU A 13 -5.95 -7.77 19.84
N TYR A 14 -6.15 -8.96 19.31
CA TYR A 14 -5.66 -10.19 19.93
C TYR A 14 -4.13 -10.19 20.08
N SER A 15 -3.39 -9.77 19.03
CA SER A 15 -1.91 -9.68 19.09
C SER A 15 -1.41 -8.65 20.09
N LEU A 16 -2.24 -7.68 20.47
CA LEU A 16 -1.97 -6.67 21.50
C LEU A 16 -2.53 -7.07 22.87
N GLU A 17 -3.03 -8.30 23.02
CA GLU A 17 -3.69 -8.79 24.24
C GLU A 17 -4.88 -7.93 24.69
N LEU A 18 -5.60 -7.34 23.71
CA LEU A 18 -6.76 -6.50 23.94
C LEU A 18 -8.06 -7.25 23.62
N GLU A 19 -9.13 -6.92 24.35
CA GLU A 19 -10.45 -7.45 24.06
C GLU A 19 -11.01 -6.82 22.74
N ARG A 20 -11.90 -7.55 22.08
CA ARG A 20 -12.54 -7.11 20.82
C ARG A 20 -13.31 -5.77 20.95
N SER A 21 -13.78 -5.45 22.15
CA SER A 21 -14.46 -4.19 22.45
C SER A 21 -13.51 -3.04 22.74
N SER A 22 -12.22 -3.32 22.90
CA SER A 22 -11.22 -2.31 23.25
C SER A 22 -10.94 -1.38 22.07
N SER A 23 -10.56 -0.14 22.40
CA SER A 23 -9.91 0.76 21.45
C SER A 23 -8.41 0.50 21.41
N LEU A 24 -7.79 0.82 20.28
CA LEU A 24 -6.32 0.80 20.20
C LEU A 24 -5.70 1.79 21.20
N PRO A 25 -4.54 1.47 21.78
CA PRO A 25 -3.83 2.39 22.64
C PRO A 25 -3.59 3.74 21.95
N LYS A 26 -3.77 4.84 22.69
CA LYS A 26 -3.61 6.19 22.13
C LYS A 26 -2.25 6.40 21.48
N VAL A 27 -1.19 5.90 22.08
CA VAL A 27 0.18 6.01 21.53
C VAL A 27 0.31 5.36 20.15
N LEU A 28 -0.40 4.24 19.92
CA LEU A 28 -0.42 3.57 18.61
C LEU A 28 -1.26 4.37 17.61
N LEU A 29 -2.41 4.91 18.02
CA LEU A 29 -3.22 5.77 17.17
C LEU A 29 -2.45 7.03 16.76
N ASP A 30 -1.83 7.72 17.71
CA ASP A 30 -1.01 8.92 17.43
C ASP A 30 0.14 8.60 16.46
N TYR A 31 0.77 7.43 16.62
CA TYR A 31 1.81 6.99 15.69
C TYR A 31 1.23 6.76 14.27
N LEU A 32 0.12 6.02 14.15
CA LEU A 32 -0.50 5.74 12.84
C LEU A 32 -0.97 7.03 12.15
N GLU A 33 -1.55 7.97 12.90
CA GLU A 33 -1.98 9.28 12.40
C GLU A 33 -0.79 10.16 11.97
N SER A 34 0.39 9.94 12.53
CA SER A 34 1.61 10.67 12.15
C SER A 34 2.27 10.14 10.86
N LEU A 35 1.87 8.97 10.39
CA LEU A 35 2.46 8.39 9.18
C LEU A 35 2.03 9.15 7.92
N PRO A 36 2.97 9.43 6.99
CA PRO A 36 2.62 10.08 5.75
C PRO A 36 1.79 9.16 4.85
N LEU A 37 0.80 9.71 4.16
CA LEU A 37 0.03 8.99 3.14
C LEU A 37 0.83 8.71 1.88
N LEU A 38 1.85 9.51 1.65
CA LEU A 38 2.72 9.50 0.49
C LEU A 38 4.16 9.74 0.92
N ILE A 39 5.08 8.93 0.43
CA ILE A 39 6.51 9.23 0.42
C ILE A 39 6.88 9.62 -1.01
N LYS A 40 7.45 10.80 -1.17
CA LYS A 40 7.88 11.36 -2.46
C LYS A 40 9.37 11.69 -2.39
N GLU A 41 10.12 11.04 -3.24
CA GLU A 41 11.55 11.25 -3.42
C GLU A 41 11.85 11.51 -4.90
N GLU A 42 13.11 11.79 -5.25
CA GLU A 42 13.48 12.02 -6.65
C GLU A 42 13.13 10.79 -7.51
N GLY A 43 12.16 10.97 -8.39
CA GLY A 43 11.68 9.94 -9.32
C GLY A 43 10.90 8.78 -8.67
N LEU A 44 10.58 8.83 -7.38
CA LEU A 44 9.89 7.77 -6.63
C LEU A 44 8.65 8.30 -5.92
N ILE A 45 7.59 7.50 -5.97
CA ILE A 45 6.39 7.66 -5.13
C ILE A 45 6.11 6.33 -4.44
N VAL A 46 5.88 6.37 -3.12
CA VAL A 46 5.44 5.22 -2.35
C VAL A 46 4.11 5.54 -1.68
N THR A 47 3.12 4.68 -1.87
CA THR A 47 1.78 4.78 -1.26
C THR A 47 1.31 3.41 -0.78
N HIS A 48 0.31 3.36 0.11
CA HIS A 48 -0.26 2.08 0.53
C HIS A 48 -0.99 1.38 -0.63
N ALA A 49 -1.86 2.10 -1.36
CA ALA A 49 -2.58 1.61 -2.54
C ALA A 49 -2.19 2.42 -3.78
N PRO A 50 -2.51 1.96 -5.00
CA PRO A 50 -2.27 2.73 -6.22
C PRO A 50 -2.93 4.11 -6.14
N ILE A 51 -2.31 5.10 -6.77
CA ILE A 51 -2.89 6.44 -6.87
C ILE A 51 -4.03 6.40 -7.90
N HIS A 52 -5.25 6.72 -7.46
CA HIS A 52 -6.41 6.78 -8.33
C HIS A 52 -6.20 7.78 -9.48
N ARG A 53 -6.75 7.47 -10.66
CA ARG A 53 -6.51 8.25 -11.91
C ARG A 53 -6.91 9.72 -11.82
N ARG A 54 -7.90 10.06 -10.97
CA ARG A 54 -8.39 11.43 -10.78
C ARG A 54 -7.56 12.27 -9.83
N LEU A 55 -6.64 11.65 -9.07
CA LEU A 55 -5.83 12.35 -8.09
C LEU A 55 -4.50 12.75 -8.69
N SER A 56 -4.07 13.97 -8.40
CA SER A 56 -2.71 14.41 -8.65
C SER A 56 -1.79 14.05 -7.48
N ILE A 57 -0.48 14.18 -7.68
CA ILE A 57 0.49 13.96 -6.59
C ILE A 57 0.37 15.08 -5.55
N GLU A 58 0.00 16.28 -6.01
CA GLU A 58 -0.22 17.45 -5.19
C GLU A 58 -1.42 17.26 -4.25
N ASP A 59 -2.50 16.66 -4.74
CA ASP A 59 -3.69 16.33 -3.92
C ASP A 59 -3.32 15.43 -2.73
N LEU A 60 -2.37 14.51 -2.91
CA LEU A 60 -1.95 13.55 -1.88
C LEU A 60 -1.04 14.16 -0.81
N SER A 61 -0.43 15.30 -1.11
CA SER A 61 0.45 16.02 -0.18
C SER A 61 -0.35 16.86 0.82
N SER A 62 -1.66 17.00 0.63
CA SER A 62 -2.56 17.68 1.56
C SER A 62 -2.96 16.76 2.70
N SER A 63 -2.93 17.26 3.94
CA SER A 63 -3.46 16.57 5.12
C SER A 63 -4.94 16.23 4.98
N ASP A 64 -5.67 16.99 4.17
CA ASP A 64 -7.12 16.89 4.01
C ASP A 64 -7.53 15.87 2.94
N HIS A 65 -6.55 15.16 2.34
CA HIS A 65 -6.83 14.20 1.27
C HIS A 65 -7.89 13.17 1.67
N LEU A 66 -7.76 12.57 2.85
CA LEU A 66 -8.71 11.54 3.32
C LEU A 66 -10.08 12.09 3.68
N GLU A 67 -10.19 13.37 4.04
CA GLU A 67 -11.46 14.03 4.35
C GLU A 67 -12.23 14.41 3.08
N ASN A 68 -11.51 14.74 2.00
CA ASN A 68 -12.08 15.26 0.76
C ASN A 68 -12.14 14.24 -0.38
N CYS A 69 -11.64 13.03 -0.17
CA CYS A 69 -11.60 11.97 -1.18
C CYS A 69 -12.52 10.81 -0.77
N PRO A 70 -13.36 10.29 -1.69
CA PRO A 70 -14.06 9.04 -1.45
C PRO A 70 -13.07 7.94 -1.05
N LEU A 71 -13.44 7.12 -0.05
CA LEU A 71 -12.53 6.10 0.49
C LEU A 71 -11.99 5.18 -0.61
N GLU A 72 -12.83 4.77 -1.55
CA GLU A 72 -12.51 3.91 -2.68
C GLU A 72 -11.50 4.52 -3.66
N ASP A 73 -11.39 5.85 -3.71
CA ASP A 73 -10.45 6.58 -4.55
C ASP A 73 -9.15 6.94 -3.79
N SER A 74 -9.14 6.76 -2.47
CA SER A 74 -8.02 7.17 -1.62
C SER A 74 -6.79 6.27 -1.80
N VAL A 75 -5.61 6.80 -1.49
CA VAL A 75 -4.33 6.05 -1.55
C VAL A 75 -4.20 4.94 -0.50
N ILE A 76 -5.19 4.79 0.39
CA ILE A 76 -5.23 3.70 1.36
C ILE A 76 -6.24 2.60 0.97
N TRP A 77 -7.08 2.82 -0.06
CA TRP A 77 -8.12 1.84 -0.42
C TRP A 77 -8.32 1.61 -1.92
N ASN A 78 -7.74 2.43 -2.78
CA ASN A 78 -7.94 2.30 -4.22
C ASN A 78 -7.51 0.92 -4.73
N ARG A 79 -8.36 0.33 -5.58
CA ARG A 79 -8.14 -0.98 -6.20
C ARG A 79 -8.05 -0.92 -7.72
N GLU A 80 -7.99 0.26 -8.30
CA GLU A 80 -7.75 0.42 -9.73
C GLU A 80 -6.30 0.13 -10.10
N ASP A 81 -6.06 -0.11 -11.39
CA ASP A 81 -4.70 -0.25 -11.88
C ASP A 81 -3.97 1.10 -11.83
N PRO A 82 -2.69 1.12 -11.45
CA PRO A 82 -1.91 2.34 -11.49
C PRO A 82 -1.77 2.84 -12.94
N ILE A 83 -1.76 4.16 -13.08
CA ILE A 83 -1.45 4.81 -14.35
C ILE A 83 -0.06 5.45 -14.28
N PRO A 84 0.64 5.62 -15.42
CA PRO A 84 1.91 6.33 -15.45
C PRO A 84 1.79 7.74 -14.85
N ARG A 85 2.78 8.13 -14.07
CA ARG A 85 2.94 9.48 -13.54
C ARG A 85 4.27 10.02 -14.05
N GLU A 86 4.22 11.12 -14.79
CA GLU A 86 5.40 11.70 -15.41
C GLU A 86 6.50 11.97 -14.37
N GLY A 87 7.71 11.48 -14.66
CA GLY A 87 8.86 11.63 -13.78
C GLY A 87 8.91 10.71 -12.57
N TYR A 88 7.90 9.82 -12.35
CA TYR A 88 7.85 8.99 -11.16
C TYR A 88 7.64 7.50 -11.45
N PHE A 89 8.38 6.69 -10.69
CA PHE A 89 8.12 5.28 -10.52
C PHE A 89 7.26 5.07 -9.26
N GLN A 90 6.20 4.26 -9.35
CA GLN A 90 5.27 4.05 -8.25
C GLN A 90 5.55 2.72 -7.55
N VAL A 91 5.65 2.74 -6.22
CA VAL A 91 5.70 1.57 -5.35
C VAL A 91 4.48 1.57 -4.45
N PHE A 92 3.73 0.47 -4.43
CA PHE A 92 2.51 0.37 -3.64
C PHE A 92 2.25 -1.08 -3.19
N GLY A 93 1.25 -1.27 -2.32
CA GLY A 93 0.76 -2.55 -1.85
C GLY A 93 -0.74 -2.72 -2.07
N HIS A 94 -1.46 -3.24 -1.06
CA HIS A 94 -2.92 -3.35 -0.95
C HIS A 94 -3.62 -4.26 -1.97
N ASN A 95 -3.12 -4.39 -3.19
CA ASN A 95 -3.76 -5.07 -4.31
C ASN A 95 -3.06 -6.38 -4.75
N GLY A 96 -2.22 -6.97 -3.93
CA GLY A 96 -1.47 -8.18 -4.27
C GLY A 96 -2.33 -9.31 -4.85
N TYR A 97 -3.55 -9.48 -4.36
CA TYR A 97 -4.51 -10.46 -4.87
C TYR A 97 -4.96 -10.21 -6.32
N ARG A 98 -5.14 -8.96 -6.72
CA ARG A 98 -5.61 -8.62 -8.07
C ARG A 98 -4.58 -9.00 -9.13
N TYR A 99 -3.32 -8.79 -8.80
CA TYR A 99 -2.20 -9.03 -9.71
C TYR A 99 -1.71 -10.48 -9.69
N SER A 100 -2.00 -11.24 -8.65
CA SER A 100 -1.61 -12.66 -8.54
C SER A 100 -2.23 -13.57 -9.59
N ARG A 101 -3.37 -13.16 -10.19
CA ARG A 101 -4.06 -13.97 -11.20
C ARG A 101 -3.58 -13.78 -12.62
N SER A 102 -2.92 -12.67 -12.95
CA SER A 102 -2.62 -12.32 -14.33
C SER A 102 -1.17 -12.58 -14.76
N HIS A 103 -0.22 -12.53 -13.86
CA HIS A 103 1.19 -12.78 -14.17
C HIS A 103 1.93 -13.23 -12.92
N PHE A 104 2.24 -14.52 -12.83
CA PHE A 104 3.14 -15.07 -11.84
C PHE A 104 4.55 -14.53 -12.08
N PHE A 105 5.04 -13.72 -11.18
CA PHE A 105 6.45 -13.41 -11.08
C PHE A 105 6.96 -13.92 -9.75
N ASP A 106 8.00 -14.69 -9.78
CA ASP A 106 8.67 -15.25 -8.59
C ASP A 106 9.23 -14.20 -7.64
N LYS A 107 9.07 -12.89 -7.94
CA LYS A 107 9.77 -11.81 -7.23
C LYS A 107 9.00 -10.50 -7.12
N GLY A 108 7.71 -10.55 -6.81
CA GLY A 108 6.85 -9.36 -6.73
C GLY A 108 6.10 -9.07 -8.04
N PHE A 109 5.05 -8.27 -7.98
CA PHE A 109 4.20 -8.01 -9.13
C PHE A 109 4.62 -6.72 -9.81
N MET A 110 5.25 -6.84 -10.98
CA MET A 110 5.52 -5.68 -11.83
C MET A 110 4.38 -5.49 -12.81
N ILE A 111 3.75 -4.33 -12.77
CA ILE A 111 2.88 -3.90 -13.85
C ILE A 111 3.79 -3.38 -14.96
N ARG A 112 3.92 -4.20 -16.01
CA ARG A 112 4.68 -3.81 -17.18
C ARG A 112 3.80 -3.12 -18.20
N SER A 113 4.12 -1.89 -18.54
CA SER A 113 4.16 -1.43 -19.92
C SER A 113 5.60 -1.55 -20.45
N GLU A 114 5.88 -1.22 -21.70
CA GLU A 114 7.25 -1.22 -22.25
C GLU A 114 8.26 -0.41 -21.42
N THR A 115 7.78 0.48 -20.57
CA THR A 115 8.50 1.16 -19.50
C THR A 115 7.82 0.84 -18.19
N ALA A 116 8.36 -0.09 -17.39
CA ALA A 116 7.83 -0.39 -16.06
C ALA A 116 7.80 0.89 -15.21
N PHE A 117 6.61 1.37 -14.90
CA PHE A 117 6.40 2.63 -14.15
C PHE A 117 5.87 2.40 -12.74
N ALA A 118 5.57 1.15 -12.39
CA ALA A 118 5.03 0.83 -11.09
C ALA A 118 5.34 -0.60 -10.66
N VAL A 119 5.35 -0.85 -9.35
CA VAL A 119 5.45 -2.19 -8.76
C VAL A 119 4.54 -2.30 -7.55
N CYS A 120 3.81 -3.41 -7.47
CA CYS A 120 3.11 -3.81 -6.26
C CYS A 120 4.01 -4.74 -5.44
N ILE A 121 4.29 -4.36 -4.20
CA ILE A 121 5.11 -5.17 -3.27
C ILE A 121 4.28 -5.94 -2.25
N ASP A 122 2.95 -5.93 -2.38
CA ASP A 122 2.06 -6.75 -1.57
C ASP A 122 2.10 -8.21 -2.04
N THR A 123 2.94 -8.99 -1.40
CA THR A 123 3.20 -10.39 -1.74
C THR A 123 2.75 -11.36 -0.66
N VAL A 124 2.04 -10.89 0.35
CA VAL A 124 1.58 -11.68 1.52
C VAL A 124 0.84 -12.96 1.10
N ARG A 125 0.00 -12.91 0.07
CA ARG A 125 -0.71 -14.10 -0.41
C ARG A 125 0.18 -15.13 -1.13
N GLY A 126 1.35 -14.72 -1.56
CA GLY A 126 2.40 -15.61 -2.09
C GLY A 126 3.35 -16.13 -1.01
N GLN A 127 3.07 -15.86 0.27
CA GLN A 127 3.93 -16.20 1.39
C GLN A 127 5.34 -15.58 1.26
N LEU A 128 5.41 -14.41 0.65
CA LEU A 128 6.65 -13.67 0.44
C LEU A 128 6.61 -12.32 1.17
N LEU A 129 7.73 -11.93 1.71
CA LEU A 129 8.03 -10.54 2.04
C LEU A 129 8.84 -9.94 0.89
N SER A 130 8.39 -8.83 0.34
CA SER A 130 9.08 -8.19 -0.78
C SER A 130 9.53 -6.79 -0.43
N GLY A 131 10.66 -6.40 -0.99
CA GLY A 131 11.20 -5.05 -0.92
C GLY A 131 11.83 -4.64 -2.24
N ILE A 132 11.94 -3.35 -2.47
CA ILE A 132 12.60 -2.78 -3.63
C ILE A 132 13.72 -1.83 -3.18
N HIS A 133 14.87 -1.95 -3.82
CA HIS A 133 15.97 -1.01 -3.63
C HIS A 133 15.88 0.13 -4.67
N TRP A 134 15.82 1.35 -4.19
CA TRP A 134 15.82 2.56 -5.03
C TRP A 134 17.23 3.18 -5.08
N PRO A 135 17.73 3.66 -6.23
CA PRO A 135 17.05 3.80 -7.52
C PRO A 135 17.24 2.60 -8.48
N THR A 136 17.93 1.53 -8.08
CA THR A 136 18.25 0.41 -8.98
C THR A 136 17.02 -0.40 -9.39
N ARG A 137 15.90 -0.26 -8.69
CA ARG A 137 14.66 -1.03 -8.85
C ARG A 137 14.86 -2.54 -8.68
N GLN A 138 15.93 -2.95 -7.99
CA GLN A 138 16.16 -4.35 -7.68
C GLN A 138 15.15 -4.82 -6.64
N ILE A 139 14.45 -5.90 -6.93
CA ILE A 139 13.45 -6.50 -6.04
C ILE A 139 14.13 -7.62 -5.27
N TYR A 140 13.89 -7.64 -3.96
CA TYR A 140 14.29 -8.67 -3.02
C TYR A 140 13.05 -9.35 -2.47
N THR A 141 13.12 -10.66 -2.31
CA THR A 141 12.03 -11.44 -1.72
C THR A 141 12.59 -12.39 -0.67
N GLN A 142 11.81 -12.59 0.39
CA GLN A 142 12.08 -13.58 1.44
C GLN A 142 10.80 -14.40 1.62
N GLU A 143 10.95 -15.73 1.61
CA GLU A 143 9.83 -16.62 1.95
C GLU A 143 9.51 -16.51 3.44
N TYR A 144 8.23 -16.65 3.76
CA TYR A 144 7.79 -16.82 5.14
C TYR A 144 8.40 -18.10 5.69
N ILE A 145 9.06 -17.99 6.81
CA ILE A 145 9.52 -19.15 7.60
C ILE A 145 8.50 -19.31 8.73
N ASP A 146 7.72 -20.40 8.69
CA ASP A 146 6.82 -20.80 9.78
C ASP A 146 7.60 -21.16 11.05
#